data_ee20d23b8931a609e12ca5b217c0b8ae
#
_entry.id   ee20d23b8931a609e12ca5b217c0b8ae
#
_cell.length_a   1.000
_cell.length_b   1.000
_cell.length_c   1.000
_cell.angle_alpha   90.00
_cell.angle_beta   90.00
_cell.angle_gamma   90.00
#
_symmetry.space_group_name_H-M   'P 1'
#
loop_
_entity.id
_entity.type
_entity.pdbx_description
1 polymer ?
#
loop_
_entity_poly.entity_id
_entity_poly.type
_entity_poly.pdbx_seq_one_letter_code
_entity_poly.pdbx_strand_id
1 'polypeptide(L)'
;MTADAAVHVHGLEKSYKELRVLRGVDFEVARGSIFALLGSNGAGKTTIVNILSTLLRPDAGMVTVDGFGVSAQAADVRESISLTGQFAAVDEILTGRENLVLVARLRHLKGAGHIADDLLARFQLTDAAGRRVATYSGGMRRRLDIAMSLIGNPPVIFLDEPTTGLDPESRLEVHNSVKQLARRGTTVLLTTQYLDEAEQLADRIAILHQGRIIANGTLAELKQLLPPAQVEYVEKQPSLEEVFLAITGHDGNGSNNVNHSRLATTPPTTKEPR
;
A
#
# COMPACT_ATOMS: atom_id res chain seq x y z
N MET A 1 -25.36 2.14 -8.34
CA MET A 1 -24.45 3.14 -7.73
C MET A 1 -24.63 3.03 -6.23
N THR A 2 -23.65 2.51 -5.54
CA THR A 2 -23.67 2.49 -4.07
C THR A 2 -23.52 3.93 -3.59
N ALA A 3 -24.45 4.41 -2.76
CA ALA A 3 -24.51 5.81 -2.28
C ALA A 3 -23.31 6.22 -1.41
N ASP A 4 -22.33 5.36 -1.23
CA ASP A 4 -21.21 5.51 -0.28
C ASP A 4 -19.81 5.35 -0.94
N ALA A 5 -19.70 5.49 -2.26
CA ALA A 5 -18.40 5.44 -2.94
C ALA A 5 -17.70 6.81 -2.89
N ALA A 6 -16.42 6.83 -2.45
CA ALA A 6 -15.57 8.01 -2.52
C ALA A 6 -14.98 8.23 -3.91
N VAL A 7 -14.75 7.16 -4.67
CA VAL A 7 -14.32 7.22 -6.06
C VAL A 7 -15.20 6.30 -6.89
N HIS A 8 -15.68 6.80 -8.03
CA HIS A 8 -16.46 6.02 -8.99
C HIS A 8 -15.87 6.22 -10.38
N VAL A 9 -15.53 5.11 -11.04
CA VAL A 9 -14.95 5.08 -12.39
C VAL A 9 -15.78 4.14 -13.24
N HIS A 10 -16.32 4.64 -14.36
CA HIS A 10 -17.11 3.86 -15.29
C HIS A 10 -16.68 4.12 -16.73
N GLY A 11 -16.35 3.05 -17.45
CA GLY A 11 -15.98 3.07 -18.86
C GLY A 11 -14.78 3.96 -19.17
N LEU A 12 -13.84 4.11 -18.24
CA LEU A 12 -12.71 5.06 -18.38
C LEU A 12 -11.77 4.64 -19.52
N GLU A 13 -11.57 5.55 -20.49
CA GLU A 13 -10.65 5.37 -21.60
C GLU A 13 -9.61 6.48 -21.67
N LYS A 14 -8.40 6.10 -22.10
CA LYS A 14 -7.31 7.04 -22.37
C LYS A 14 -6.37 6.50 -23.42
N SER A 15 -6.03 7.35 -24.39
CA SER A 15 -5.04 7.07 -25.43
C SER A 15 -3.99 8.18 -25.48
N TYR A 16 -2.77 7.82 -25.85
CA TYR A 16 -1.69 8.74 -26.18
C TYR A 16 -1.29 8.46 -27.64
N LYS A 17 -1.73 9.31 -28.55
CA LYS A 17 -1.62 9.09 -29.99
C LYS A 17 -2.25 7.72 -30.36
N GLU A 18 -1.49 6.82 -30.95
CA GLU A 18 -1.95 5.48 -31.35
C GLU A 18 -1.99 4.46 -30.17
N LEU A 19 -1.38 4.80 -29.03
CA LEU A 19 -1.33 3.88 -27.90
C LEU A 19 -2.56 4.04 -26.99
N ARG A 20 -3.46 3.06 -27.02
CA ARG A 20 -4.62 3.00 -26.12
C ARG A 20 -4.19 2.41 -24.78
N VAL A 21 -4.04 3.27 -23.77
CA VAL A 21 -3.53 2.92 -22.42
C VAL A 21 -4.65 2.41 -21.52
N LEU A 22 -5.82 3.06 -21.51
CA LEU A 22 -6.99 2.62 -20.75
C LEU A 22 -8.12 2.25 -21.72
N ARG A 23 -8.80 1.13 -21.44
CA ARG A 23 -9.68 0.46 -22.40
C ARG A 23 -11.02 0.09 -21.77
N GLY A 24 -11.71 1.08 -21.18
CA GLY A 24 -12.98 0.86 -20.49
C GLY A 24 -12.73 0.28 -19.09
N VAL A 25 -12.17 1.10 -18.19
CA VAL A 25 -11.88 0.72 -16.81
C VAL A 25 -13.07 1.06 -15.93
N ASP A 26 -13.49 0.09 -15.10
CA ASP A 26 -14.60 0.20 -14.16
C ASP A 26 -14.18 -0.23 -12.77
N PHE A 27 -14.35 0.64 -11.76
CA PHE A 27 -14.21 0.29 -10.34
C PHE A 27 -14.82 1.36 -9.43
N GLU A 28 -15.07 0.97 -8.18
CA GLU A 28 -15.53 1.86 -7.11
C GLU A 28 -14.64 1.71 -5.88
N VAL A 29 -14.46 2.81 -5.14
CA VAL A 29 -13.72 2.83 -3.86
C VAL A 29 -14.67 3.30 -2.77
N ALA A 30 -14.89 2.45 -1.76
CA ALA A 30 -15.73 2.78 -0.61
C ALA A 30 -15.06 3.86 0.26
N ARG A 31 -15.87 4.71 0.89
CA ARG A 31 -15.35 5.74 1.82
C ARG A 31 -14.65 5.09 3.01
N GLY A 32 -13.53 5.70 3.43
CA GLY A 32 -12.74 5.25 4.58
C GLY A 32 -12.03 3.90 4.39
N SER A 33 -12.01 3.35 3.17
CA SER A 33 -11.31 2.10 2.85
C SER A 33 -9.96 2.34 2.19
N ILE A 34 -9.14 1.28 2.17
CA ILE A 34 -7.91 1.19 1.39
C ILE A 34 -8.18 0.37 0.14
N PHE A 35 -8.06 0.99 -1.02
CA PHE A 35 -8.19 0.34 -2.32
C PHE A 35 -6.82 0.26 -3.00
N ALA A 36 -6.41 -0.94 -3.41
CA ALA A 36 -5.18 -1.13 -4.16
C ALA A 36 -5.45 -1.35 -5.64
N LEU A 37 -4.82 -0.54 -6.47
CA LEU A 37 -4.75 -0.75 -7.92
C LEU A 37 -3.43 -1.47 -8.24
N LEU A 38 -3.50 -2.79 -8.33
CA LEU A 38 -2.37 -3.68 -8.57
C LEU A 38 -2.14 -3.88 -10.08
N GLY A 39 -0.90 -3.81 -10.53
CA GLY A 39 -0.56 -4.09 -11.93
C GLY A 39 0.91 -3.87 -12.23
N SER A 40 1.39 -4.47 -13.33
CA SER A 40 2.76 -4.29 -13.81
C SER A 40 3.04 -2.83 -14.23
N ASN A 41 4.32 -2.51 -14.42
CA ASN A 41 4.71 -1.22 -15.00
C ASN A 41 4.14 -1.09 -16.41
N GLY A 42 3.62 0.09 -16.75
CA GLY A 42 2.95 0.35 -18.02
C GLY A 42 1.51 -0.14 -18.12
N ALA A 43 0.94 -0.78 -17.08
CA ALA A 43 -0.47 -1.22 -17.11
C ALA A 43 -1.49 -0.07 -17.17
N GLY A 44 -1.10 1.17 -16.80
CA GLY A 44 -1.95 2.35 -16.79
C GLY A 44 -2.27 2.90 -15.40
N LYS A 45 -1.65 2.40 -14.32
CA LYS A 45 -1.90 2.81 -12.92
C LYS A 45 -1.75 4.33 -12.73
N THR A 46 -0.59 4.88 -13.05
CA THR A 46 -0.30 6.33 -12.95
C THR A 46 -1.23 7.16 -13.85
N THR A 47 -1.64 6.64 -15.01
CA THR A 47 -2.62 7.30 -15.89
C THR A 47 -3.98 7.44 -15.19
N ILE A 48 -4.44 6.39 -14.51
CA ILE A 48 -5.68 6.44 -13.72
C ILE A 48 -5.54 7.47 -12.60
N VAL A 49 -4.47 7.41 -11.81
CA VAL A 49 -4.23 8.37 -10.71
C VAL A 49 -4.20 9.82 -11.22
N ASN A 50 -3.53 10.08 -12.36
CA ASN A 50 -3.49 11.41 -12.96
C ASN A 50 -4.89 11.91 -13.42
N ILE A 51 -5.76 11.01 -13.87
CA ILE A 51 -7.13 11.37 -14.24
C ILE A 51 -7.96 11.65 -12.97
N LEU A 52 -7.87 10.79 -11.95
CA LEU A 52 -8.57 10.97 -10.68
C LEU A 52 -8.17 12.27 -9.97
N SER A 53 -6.89 12.64 -10.07
CA SER A 53 -6.35 13.88 -9.50
C SER A 53 -6.51 15.11 -10.40
N THR A 54 -7.23 15.00 -11.51
CA THR A 54 -7.48 16.08 -12.50
C THR A 54 -6.24 16.59 -13.24
N LEU A 55 -5.11 15.92 -13.13
CA LEU A 55 -3.87 16.26 -13.88
C LEU A 55 -3.95 15.87 -15.35
N LEU A 56 -4.84 14.92 -15.69
CA LEU A 56 -5.06 14.45 -17.04
C LEU A 56 -6.57 14.32 -17.30
N ARG A 57 -7.01 14.72 -18.49
CA ARG A 57 -8.41 14.54 -18.92
C ARG A 57 -8.60 13.14 -19.50
N PRO A 58 -9.69 12.43 -19.13
CA PRO A 58 -10.09 11.19 -19.83
C PRO A 58 -10.51 11.49 -21.25
N ASP A 59 -10.42 10.49 -22.14
CA ASP A 59 -10.93 10.58 -23.50
C ASP A 59 -12.42 10.15 -23.56
N ALA A 60 -12.80 9.19 -22.69
CA ALA A 60 -14.19 8.74 -22.53
C ALA A 60 -14.40 8.17 -21.11
N GLY A 61 -15.66 7.96 -20.75
CA GLY A 61 -16.08 7.42 -19.46
C GLY A 61 -16.50 8.50 -18.47
N MET A 62 -17.05 8.05 -17.34
CA MET A 62 -17.49 8.88 -16.23
C MET A 62 -16.61 8.62 -15.01
N VAL A 63 -16.07 9.67 -14.42
CA VAL A 63 -15.22 9.60 -13.24
C VAL A 63 -15.67 10.65 -12.24
N THR A 64 -15.94 10.20 -11.00
CA THR A 64 -16.23 11.11 -9.89
C THR A 64 -15.31 10.79 -8.70
N VAL A 65 -14.91 11.82 -7.98
CA VAL A 65 -14.14 11.73 -6.74
C VAL A 65 -14.82 12.60 -5.72
N ASP A 66 -15.12 12.05 -4.57
CA ASP A 66 -15.88 12.66 -3.46
C ASP A 66 -17.23 13.28 -3.90
N GLY A 67 -17.85 12.69 -4.93
CA GLY A 67 -19.11 13.14 -5.53
C GLY A 67 -18.93 14.17 -6.65
N PHE A 68 -17.73 14.70 -6.88
CA PHE A 68 -17.43 15.70 -7.90
C PHE A 68 -16.90 15.07 -9.19
N GLY A 69 -17.40 15.50 -10.34
CA GLY A 69 -16.94 15.05 -11.65
C GLY A 69 -15.55 15.59 -12.01
N VAL A 70 -14.59 14.70 -12.31
CA VAL A 70 -13.18 15.12 -12.57
C VAL A 70 -13.03 16.06 -13.77
N SER A 71 -13.93 16.00 -14.74
CA SER A 71 -13.90 16.86 -15.94
C SER A 71 -14.66 18.17 -15.76
N ALA A 72 -15.81 18.13 -15.07
CA ALA A 72 -16.72 19.27 -14.93
C ALA A 72 -16.42 20.11 -13.66
N GLN A 73 -15.96 19.46 -12.58
CA GLN A 73 -15.79 20.06 -11.26
C GLN A 73 -14.36 19.83 -10.75
N ALA A 74 -13.37 20.03 -11.61
CA ALA A 74 -11.96 19.77 -11.29
C ALA A 74 -11.43 20.59 -10.10
N ALA A 75 -11.98 21.77 -9.83
CA ALA A 75 -11.59 22.58 -8.68
C ALA A 75 -12.06 21.92 -7.36
N ASP A 76 -13.33 21.51 -7.30
CA ASP A 76 -13.90 20.84 -6.13
C ASP A 76 -13.19 19.51 -5.84
N VAL A 77 -12.86 18.74 -6.92
CA VAL A 77 -12.04 17.53 -6.79
C VAL A 77 -10.71 17.84 -6.14
N ARG A 78 -9.97 18.86 -6.62
CA ARG A 78 -8.65 19.22 -6.05
C ARG A 78 -8.70 19.68 -4.60
N GLU A 79 -9.82 20.26 -4.16
CA GLU A 79 -10.02 20.61 -2.75
C GLU A 79 -10.27 19.38 -1.87
N SER A 80 -10.90 18.33 -2.42
CA SER A 80 -11.25 17.10 -1.70
C SER A 80 -10.16 16.02 -1.71
N ILE A 81 -9.08 16.22 -2.46
CA ILE A 81 -8.03 15.20 -2.60
C ILE A 81 -6.66 15.66 -2.13
N SER A 82 -5.80 14.68 -1.91
CA SER A 82 -4.36 14.87 -1.95
C SER A 82 -3.70 13.77 -2.79
N LEU A 83 -2.59 14.10 -3.42
CA LEU A 83 -1.79 13.19 -4.24
C LEU A 83 -0.36 13.15 -3.73
N THR A 84 0.12 11.96 -3.44
CA THR A 84 1.53 11.67 -3.20
C THR A 84 2.04 10.88 -4.40
N GLY A 85 2.89 11.49 -5.20
CA GLY A 85 3.45 10.90 -6.42
C GLY A 85 4.53 9.85 -6.12
N GLN A 86 5.11 9.29 -7.17
CA GLN A 86 6.19 8.30 -7.08
C GLN A 86 7.46 8.88 -6.41
N PHE A 87 7.74 10.17 -6.63
CA PHE A 87 8.83 10.88 -5.97
C PHE A 87 8.28 11.78 -4.87
N ALA A 88 8.94 11.76 -3.71
CA ALA A 88 8.56 12.62 -2.60
C ALA A 88 8.68 14.11 -2.98
N ALA A 89 7.59 14.86 -2.80
CA ALA A 89 7.53 16.29 -3.11
C ALA A 89 8.02 17.15 -1.92
N VAL A 90 9.12 16.75 -1.29
CA VAL A 90 9.71 17.43 -0.13
C VAL A 90 10.85 18.35 -0.57
N ASP A 91 10.96 19.53 0.04
CA ASP A 91 12.12 20.39 -0.14
C ASP A 91 13.26 19.90 0.78
N GLU A 92 14.36 19.46 0.16
CA GLU A 92 15.51 18.88 0.89
C GLU A 92 16.33 19.93 1.66
N ILE A 93 16.24 21.21 1.30
CA ILE A 93 16.94 22.31 1.96
C ILE A 93 16.28 22.64 3.31
N LEU A 94 14.94 22.54 3.34
CA LEU A 94 14.14 22.77 4.53
C LEU A 94 14.24 21.60 5.52
N THR A 95 13.93 21.90 6.78
CA THR A 95 13.71 20.88 7.80
C THR A 95 12.37 20.17 7.61
N GLY A 96 12.17 19.03 8.25
CA GLY A 96 10.88 18.33 8.20
C GLY A 96 9.73 19.20 8.68
N ARG A 97 9.96 19.98 9.76
CA ARG A 97 8.94 20.89 10.29
C ARG A 97 8.65 22.05 9.34
N GLU A 98 9.67 22.65 8.73
CA GLU A 98 9.49 23.75 7.78
C GLU A 98 8.71 23.34 6.54
N ASN A 99 8.93 22.11 6.00
CA ASN A 99 8.14 21.56 4.91
C ASN A 99 6.64 21.53 5.24
N LEU A 100 6.28 20.99 6.40
CA LEU A 100 4.87 20.93 6.85
C LEU A 100 4.28 22.31 7.07
N VAL A 101 5.01 23.21 7.72
CA VAL A 101 4.56 24.62 7.94
C VAL A 101 4.36 25.34 6.62
N LEU A 102 5.27 25.14 5.64
CA LEU A 102 5.15 25.73 4.30
C LEU A 102 3.85 25.30 3.62
N VAL A 103 3.56 24.00 3.58
CA VAL A 103 2.34 23.48 2.94
C VAL A 103 1.08 23.96 3.66
N ALA A 104 1.08 23.99 5.01
CA ALA A 104 -0.06 24.49 5.77
C ALA A 104 -0.33 25.99 5.49
N ARG A 105 0.72 26.78 5.32
CA ARG A 105 0.61 28.19 4.94
C ARG A 105 0.11 28.36 3.50
N LEU A 106 0.61 27.56 2.55
CA LEU A 106 0.15 27.58 1.16
C LEU A 106 -1.33 27.22 1.04
N ARG A 107 -1.84 26.36 1.96
CA ARG A 107 -3.27 26.06 2.08
C ARG A 107 -4.04 27.07 2.94
N HIS A 108 -3.43 28.21 3.31
CA HIS A 108 -4.01 29.27 4.12
C HIS A 108 -4.58 28.82 5.47
N LEU A 109 -4.03 27.73 6.05
CA LEU A 109 -4.49 27.20 7.33
C LEU A 109 -3.91 28.01 8.50
N LYS A 110 -4.77 28.29 9.49
CA LYS A 110 -4.33 28.88 10.76
C LYS A 110 -3.65 27.85 11.64
N GLY A 111 -2.68 28.26 12.45
CA GLY A 111 -2.00 27.35 13.37
C GLY A 111 -1.03 26.38 12.67
N ALA A 112 -0.42 26.76 11.55
CA ALA A 112 0.49 25.93 10.76
C ALA A 112 1.58 25.21 11.59
N GLY A 113 2.07 25.84 12.68
CA GLY A 113 3.03 25.23 13.59
C GLY A 113 2.47 24.03 14.35
N HIS A 114 1.25 24.15 14.90
CA HIS A 114 0.58 23.04 15.59
C HIS A 114 0.25 21.89 14.64
N ILE A 115 -0.24 22.19 13.44
CA ILE A 115 -0.50 21.19 12.40
C ILE A 115 0.77 20.42 12.08
N ALA A 116 1.90 21.12 11.94
CA ALA A 116 3.18 20.49 11.67
C ALA A 116 3.64 19.58 12.84
N ASP A 117 3.54 20.04 14.07
CA ASP A 117 3.97 19.31 15.26
C ASP A 117 3.11 18.04 15.47
N ASP A 118 1.79 18.12 15.28
CA ASP A 118 0.87 17.00 15.31
C ASP A 118 1.20 15.94 14.24
N LEU A 119 1.45 16.39 13.01
CA LEU A 119 1.80 15.48 11.91
C LEU A 119 3.16 14.82 12.14
N LEU A 120 4.17 15.56 12.61
CA LEU A 120 5.48 14.97 12.97
C LEU A 120 5.34 13.89 14.03
N ALA A 121 4.54 14.12 15.06
CA ALA A 121 4.27 13.12 16.09
C ALA A 121 3.57 11.88 15.52
N ARG A 122 2.52 12.08 14.68
CA ARG A 122 1.76 10.98 14.05
C ARG A 122 2.62 10.09 13.17
N PHE A 123 3.59 10.67 12.46
CA PHE A 123 4.47 9.97 11.53
C PHE A 123 5.82 9.60 12.14
N GLN A 124 5.99 9.74 13.47
CA GLN A 124 7.21 9.39 14.19
C GLN A 124 8.44 10.11 13.64
N LEU A 125 8.30 11.41 13.35
CA LEU A 125 9.34 12.27 12.82
C LEU A 125 9.73 13.39 13.80
N THR A 126 9.23 13.37 15.04
CA THR A 126 9.46 14.42 16.06
C THR A 126 10.95 14.66 16.32
N ASP A 127 11.73 13.59 16.53
CA ASP A 127 13.17 13.68 16.84
C ASP A 127 13.99 14.21 15.65
N ALA A 128 13.45 14.10 14.45
CA ALA A 128 14.09 14.58 13.24
C ALA A 128 13.53 15.93 12.74
N ALA A 129 12.52 16.49 13.41
CA ALA A 129 11.76 17.66 12.98
C ALA A 129 12.64 18.88 12.58
N GLY A 130 13.72 19.13 13.33
CA GLY A 130 14.65 20.23 13.09
C GLY A 130 15.82 19.90 12.16
N ARG A 131 15.93 18.67 11.65
CA ARG A 131 16.98 18.28 10.71
C ARG A 131 16.55 18.60 9.27
N ARG A 132 17.52 18.96 8.42
CA ARG A 132 17.26 19.13 6.98
C ARG A 132 16.81 17.80 6.35
N VAL A 133 15.82 17.85 5.47
CA VAL A 133 15.27 16.66 4.79
C VAL A 133 16.32 15.96 3.92
N ALA A 134 17.32 16.67 3.42
CA ALA A 134 18.49 16.06 2.75
C ALA A 134 19.17 14.95 3.59
N THR A 135 19.08 15.01 4.95
CA THR A 135 19.66 14.02 5.87
C THR A 135 18.71 12.89 6.25
N TYR A 136 17.48 12.89 5.73
CA TYR A 136 16.48 11.86 6.02
C TYR A 136 16.76 10.58 5.22
N SER A 137 16.42 9.42 5.81
CA SER A 137 16.33 8.18 5.04
C SER A 137 15.19 8.23 4.01
N GLY A 138 15.18 7.32 3.05
CA GLY A 138 14.10 7.21 2.07
C GLY A 138 12.73 7.06 2.74
N GLY A 139 12.63 6.19 3.75
CA GLY A 139 11.40 5.99 4.52
C GLY A 139 10.97 7.23 5.29
N MET A 140 11.90 7.97 5.91
CA MET A 140 11.59 9.24 6.57
C MET A 140 11.07 10.30 5.59
N ARG A 141 11.68 10.43 4.40
CA ARG A 141 11.20 11.33 3.35
C ARG A 141 9.80 10.95 2.90
N ARG A 142 9.54 9.66 2.72
CA ARG A 142 8.22 9.16 2.29
C ARG A 142 7.15 9.39 3.35
N ARG A 143 7.45 9.16 4.63
CA ARG A 143 6.54 9.48 5.74
C ARG A 143 6.25 10.97 5.85
N LEU A 144 7.24 11.82 5.65
CA LEU A 144 7.05 13.27 5.61
C LEU A 144 6.16 13.70 4.44
N ASP A 145 6.37 13.15 3.25
CA ASP A 145 5.57 13.42 2.05
C ASP A 145 4.08 13.02 2.26
N ILE A 146 3.84 11.82 2.84
CA ILE A 146 2.49 11.40 3.21
C ILE A 146 1.92 12.32 4.31
N ALA A 147 2.71 12.75 5.29
CA ALA A 147 2.27 13.70 6.31
C ALA A 147 1.85 15.05 5.70
N MET A 148 2.63 15.56 4.73
CA MET A 148 2.30 16.77 3.98
C MET A 148 0.98 16.64 3.21
N SER A 149 0.71 15.45 2.67
CA SER A 149 -0.52 15.17 1.93
C SER A 149 -1.78 15.22 2.81
N LEU A 150 -1.64 15.08 4.14
CA LEU A 150 -2.75 15.16 5.10
C LEU A 150 -3.10 16.57 5.53
N ILE A 151 -2.30 17.56 5.18
CA ILE A 151 -2.57 18.94 5.55
C ILE A 151 -3.88 19.38 4.88
N GLY A 152 -4.83 19.83 5.70
CA GLY A 152 -6.18 20.18 5.26
C GLY A 152 -7.21 19.04 5.39
N ASN A 153 -6.80 17.86 5.88
CA ASN A 153 -7.67 16.70 6.12
C ASN A 153 -8.49 16.27 4.88
N PRO A 154 -7.83 15.98 3.74
CA PRO A 154 -8.55 15.59 2.54
C PRO A 154 -9.30 14.26 2.79
N PRO A 155 -10.58 14.13 2.33
CA PRO A 155 -11.33 12.89 2.47
C PRO A 155 -10.77 11.75 1.61
N VAL A 156 -10.04 12.05 0.53
CA VAL A 156 -9.45 11.07 -0.38
C VAL A 156 -7.97 11.35 -0.60
N ILE A 157 -7.14 10.32 -0.52
CA ILE A 157 -5.70 10.39 -0.79
C ILE A 157 -5.33 9.37 -1.85
N PHE A 158 -4.57 9.82 -2.84
CA PHE A 158 -3.94 8.97 -3.85
C PHE A 158 -2.45 8.79 -3.54
N LEU A 159 -1.98 7.55 -3.48
CA LEU A 159 -0.59 7.18 -3.25
C LEU A 159 -0.08 6.39 -4.46
N ASP A 160 0.76 7.02 -5.28
CA ASP A 160 1.33 6.34 -6.45
C ASP A 160 2.64 5.63 -6.07
N GLU A 161 2.60 4.29 -6.01
CA GLU A 161 3.71 3.40 -5.65
C GLU A 161 4.45 3.83 -4.36
N PRO A 162 3.75 3.89 -3.20
CA PRO A 162 4.26 4.57 -2.00
C PRO A 162 5.51 3.95 -1.37
N THR A 163 5.83 2.69 -1.67
CA THR A 163 6.95 1.97 -1.05
C THR A 163 8.07 1.60 -2.02
N THR A 164 7.96 2.04 -3.28
CA THR A 164 9.00 1.76 -4.28
C THR A 164 10.35 2.31 -3.85
N GLY A 165 11.38 1.44 -3.88
CA GLY A 165 12.75 1.81 -3.52
C GLY A 165 13.03 1.89 -2.02
N LEU A 166 12.08 1.54 -1.16
CA LEU A 166 12.29 1.48 0.29
C LEU A 166 12.80 0.11 0.74
N ASP A 167 13.63 0.12 1.77
CA ASP A 167 14.01 -1.08 2.51
C ASP A 167 12.80 -1.70 3.25
N PRO A 168 12.87 -2.97 3.70
CA PRO A 168 11.74 -3.65 4.32
C PRO A 168 11.20 -2.96 5.59
N GLU A 169 12.07 -2.39 6.43
CA GLU A 169 11.68 -1.70 7.66
C GLU A 169 10.92 -0.42 7.35
N SER A 170 11.49 0.44 6.47
CA SER A 170 10.84 1.67 5.99
C SER A 170 9.50 1.39 5.31
N ARG A 171 9.38 0.30 4.56
CA ARG A 171 8.12 -0.13 3.92
C ARG A 171 7.06 -0.43 4.98
N LEU A 172 7.42 -1.17 6.04
CA LEU A 172 6.48 -1.50 7.12
C LEU A 172 5.99 -0.23 7.84
N GLU A 173 6.86 0.75 8.06
CA GLU A 173 6.49 2.04 8.67
C GLU A 173 5.49 2.83 7.80
N VAL A 174 5.70 2.84 6.48
CA VAL A 174 4.75 3.45 5.52
C VAL A 174 3.41 2.70 5.53
N HIS A 175 3.43 1.37 5.53
CA HIS A 175 2.22 0.53 5.64
C HIS A 175 1.41 0.85 6.90
N ASN A 176 2.08 0.97 8.05
CA ASN A 176 1.43 1.33 9.30
C ASN A 176 0.80 2.73 9.24
N SER A 177 1.49 3.67 8.60
CA SER A 177 0.97 5.02 8.38
C SER A 177 -0.30 4.99 7.52
N VAL A 178 -0.30 4.28 6.39
CA VAL A 178 -1.46 4.14 5.50
C VAL A 178 -2.66 3.51 6.22
N LYS A 179 -2.44 2.43 7.00
CA LYS A 179 -3.51 1.82 7.82
C LYS A 179 -4.11 2.79 8.83
N GLN A 180 -3.28 3.64 9.45
CA GLN A 180 -3.77 4.65 10.39
C GLN A 180 -4.65 5.71 9.70
N LEU A 181 -4.38 6.07 8.43
CA LEU A 181 -5.21 7.00 7.67
C LEU A 181 -6.62 6.46 7.48
N ALA A 182 -6.75 5.23 6.98
CA ALA A 182 -8.05 4.60 6.76
C ALA A 182 -8.85 4.43 8.06
N ARG A 183 -8.18 4.02 9.16
CA ARG A 183 -8.82 3.91 10.49
C ARG A 183 -9.40 5.25 11.00
N ARG A 184 -8.93 6.38 10.49
CA ARG A 184 -9.44 7.72 10.81
C ARG A 184 -10.50 8.21 9.82
N GLY A 185 -10.91 7.37 8.89
CA GLY A 185 -11.95 7.66 7.90
C GLY A 185 -11.45 8.27 6.59
N THR A 186 -10.13 8.43 6.40
CA THR A 186 -9.57 8.87 5.11
C THR A 186 -9.65 7.72 4.11
N THR A 187 -10.20 7.97 2.94
CA THR A 187 -10.19 7.00 1.82
C THR A 187 -8.81 7.00 1.17
N VAL A 188 -8.22 5.85 0.99
CA VAL A 188 -6.90 5.71 0.36
C VAL A 188 -7.02 4.87 -0.91
N LEU A 189 -6.60 5.42 -2.04
CA LEU A 189 -6.33 4.64 -3.25
C LEU A 189 -4.83 4.62 -3.46
N LEU A 190 -4.24 3.44 -3.39
CA LEU A 190 -2.82 3.25 -3.69
C LEU A 190 -2.62 2.45 -4.98
N THR A 191 -1.57 2.77 -5.72
CA THR A 191 -1.10 1.92 -6.80
C THR A 191 0.11 1.13 -6.36
N THR A 192 0.24 -0.09 -6.84
CA THR A 192 1.41 -0.92 -6.56
C THR A 192 1.64 -1.95 -7.66
N GLN A 193 2.87 -2.44 -7.75
CA GLN A 193 3.23 -3.64 -8.50
C GLN A 193 3.55 -4.83 -7.58
N TYR A 194 3.59 -4.61 -6.27
CA TYR A 194 3.93 -5.61 -5.27
C TYR A 194 2.66 -6.27 -4.73
N LEU A 195 2.58 -7.60 -4.90
CA LEU A 195 1.43 -8.40 -4.45
C LEU A 195 1.28 -8.38 -2.92
N ASP A 196 2.40 -8.49 -2.21
CA ASP A 196 2.46 -8.47 -0.75
C ASP A 196 1.98 -7.15 -0.16
N GLU A 197 2.26 -6.01 -0.82
CA GLU A 197 1.74 -4.71 -0.40
C GLU A 197 0.22 -4.65 -0.50
N ALA A 198 -0.33 -5.08 -1.65
CA ALA A 198 -1.78 -5.13 -1.84
C ALA A 198 -2.46 -6.07 -0.84
N GLU A 199 -1.88 -7.26 -0.59
CA GLU A 199 -2.41 -8.22 0.40
C GLU A 199 -2.41 -7.67 1.83
N GLN A 200 -1.36 -6.93 2.22
CA GLN A 200 -1.21 -6.44 3.59
C GLN A 200 -2.03 -5.20 3.89
N LEU A 201 -2.30 -4.36 2.89
CA LEU A 201 -2.91 -3.06 3.09
C LEU A 201 -4.38 -2.99 2.69
N ALA A 202 -4.75 -3.61 1.57
CA ALA A 202 -6.00 -3.27 0.90
C ALA A 202 -7.21 -4.02 1.46
N ASP A 203 -8.31 -3.30 1.65
CA ASP A 203 -9.63 -3.89 1.88
C ASP A 203 -10.19 -4.48 0.57
N ARG A 204 -9.85 -3.85 -0.56
CA ARG A 204 -10.25 -4.29 -1.89
C ARG A 204 -9.12 -4.05 -2.91
N ILE A 205 -8.93 -4.99 -3.82
CA ILE A 205 -7.84 -4.99 -4.81
C ILE A 205 -8.45 -5.08 -6.20
N ALA A 206 -8.06 -4.17 -7.10
CA ALA A 206 -8.32 -4.29 -8.52
C ALA A 206 -7.03 -4.62 -9.27
N ILE A 207 -7.06 -5.66 -10.09
CA ILE A 207 -5.91 -6.07 -10.90
C ILE A 207 -6.04 -5.43 -12.29
N LEU A 208 -5.14 -4.49 -12.58
CA LEU A 208 -5.06 -3.80 -13.87
C LEU A 208 -4.05 -4.50 -14.77
N HIS A 209 -4.51 -4.97 -15.93
CA HIS A 209 -3.67 -5.59 -16.95
C HIS A 209 -4.01 -5.05 -18.33
N GLN A 210 -3.02 -4.57 -19.07
CA GLN A 210 -3.17 -4.03 -20.44
C GLN A 210 -4.34 -3.02 -20.58
N GLY A 211 -4.47 -2.13 -19.58
CA GLY A 211 -5.48 -1.08 -19.57
C GLY A 211 -6.91 -1.53 -19.24
N ARG A 212 -7.09 -2.72 -18.69
CA ARG A 212 -8.39 -3.25 -18.23
C ARG A 212 -8.30 -3.79 -16.81
N ILE A 213 -9.37 -3.66 -16.05
CA ILE A 213 -9.51 -4.39 -14.79
C ILE A 213 -9.90 -5.83 -15.13
N ILE A 214 -9.04 -6.79 -14.79
CA ILE A 214 -9.26 -8.22 -15.06
C ILE A 214 -9.83 -8.95 -13.83
N ALA A 215 -9.67 -8.39 -12.64
CA ALA A 215 -10.28 -8.88 -11.40
C ALA A 215 -10.42 -7.73 -10.41
N ASN A 216 -11.47 -7.74 -9.60
CA ASN A 216 -11.72 -6.73 -8.57
C ASN A 216 -12.48 -7.39 -7.41
N GLY A 217 -11.88 -7.42 -6.22
CA GLY A 217 -12.48 -8.07 -5.06
C GLY A 217 -11.65 -7.86 -3.80
N THR A 218 -12.16 -8.37 -2.68
CA THR A 218 -11.37 -8.58 -1.46
C THR A 218 -10.31 -9.65 -1.72
N LEU A 219 -9.28 -9.72 -0.89
CA LEU A 219 -8.26 -10.76 -1.00
C LEU A 219 -8.86 -12.18 -0.99
N ALA A 220 -9.89 -12.40 -0.15
CA ALA A 220 -10.58 -13.68 -0.07
C ALA A 220 -11.34 -14.02 -1.36
N GLU A 221 -12.07 -13.05 -1.95
CA GLU A 221 -12.76 -13.21 -3.22
C GLU A 221 -11.77 -13.51 -4.36
N LEU A 222 -10.64 -12.80 -4.41
CA LEU A 222 -9.63 -13.01 -5.46
C LEU A 222 -8.96 -14.39 -5.34
N LYS A 223 -8.68 -14.86 -4.13
CA LYS A 223 -8.13 -16.22 -3.89
C LYS A 223 -9.10 -17.34 -4.33
N GLN A 224 -10.40 -17.10 -4.30
CA GLN A 224 -11.41 -18.07 -4.79
C GLN A 224 -11.46 -18.19 -6.32
N LEU A 225 -10.88 -17.25 -7.07
CA LEU A 225 -10.77 -17.36 -8.53
C LEU A 225 -9.81 -18.48 -8.98
N LEU A 226 -8.95 -18.95 -8.07
CA LEU A 226 -8.07 -20.08 -8.31
C LEU A 226 -8.74 -21.37 -7.84
N PRO A 227 -8.50 -22.52 -8.53
CA PRO A 227 -8.93 -23.80 -8.01
C PRO A 227 -8.34 -24.02 -6.61
N PRO A 228 -9.03 -24.74 -5.70
CA PRO A 228 -8.54 -24.99 -4.36
C PRO A 228 -7.13 -25.59 -4.45
N ALA A 229 -6.21 -25.01 -3.68
CA ALA A 229 -4.82 -25.46 -3.64
C ALA A 229 -4.82 -26.94 -3.25
N GLN A 230 -4.18 -27.78 -4.06
CA GLN A 230 -3.84 -29.14 -3.65
C GLN A 230 -2.88 -29.01 -2.48
N VAL A 231 -3.27 -29.54 -1.32
CA VAL A 231 -2.41 -29.56 -0.13
C VAL A 231 -1.35 -30.63 -0.42
N GLU A 232 -0.20 -30.20 -0.92
CA GLU A 232 0.98 -31.02 -1.00
C GLU A 232 1.60 -31.02 0.39
N TYR A 233 1.50 -32.12 1.12
CA TYR A 233 2.22 -32.31 2.38
C TYR A 233 3.71 -32.45 2.07
N VAL A 234 4.42 -31.33 2.01
CA VAL A 234 5.87 -31.33 2.03
C VAL A 234 6.29 -31.54 3.48
N GLU A 235 6.78 -32.74 3.79
CA GLU A 235 7.43 -33.01 5.07
C GLU A 235 8.65 -32.07 5.19
N LYS A 236 8.49 -31.01 5.97
CA LYS A 236 9.55 -30.02 6.16
C LYS A 236 10.63 -30.68 7.01
N GLN A 237 11.69 -31.16 6.38
CA GLN A 237 12.87 -31.62 7.12
C GLN A 237 13.43 -30.42 7.91
N PRO A 238 13.77 -30.60 9.20
CA PRO A 238 14.34 -29.54 10.00
C PRO A 238 15.59 -28.97 9.33
N SER A 239 15.72 -27.67 9.30
CA SER A 239 16.90 -26.99 8.76
C SER A 239 18.13 -27.31 9.63
N LEU A 240 19.33 -27.24 9.04
CA LEU A 240 20.59 -27.36 9.79
C LEU A 240 20.67 -26.38 10.96
N GLU A 241 20.05 -25.22 10.85
CA GLU A 241 19.95 -24.21 11.89
C GLU A 241 19.04 -24.67 13.04
N GLU A 242 17.87 -25.26 12.75
CA GLU A 242 16.98 -25.85 13.76
C GLU A 242 17.64 -27.03 14.46
N VAL A 243 18.38 -27.88 13.72
CA VAL A 243 19.18 -28.99 14.28
C VAL A 243 20.30 -28.45 15.16
N PHE A 244 21.03 -27.43 14.72
CA PHE A 244 22.12 -26.79 15.48
C PHE A 244 21.60 -26.19 16.79
N LEU A 245 20.51 -25.43 16.75
CA LEU A 245 19.88 -24.86 17.94
C LEU A 245 19.34 -25.92 18.90
N ALA A 246 18.80 -27.01 18.40
CA ALA A 246 18.33 -28.12 19.23
C ALA A 246 19.49 -28.84 19.94
N ILE A 247 20.67 -28.96 19.29
CA ILE A 247 21.85 -29.60 19.86
C ILE A 247 22.60 -28.66 20.81
N THR A 248 22.75 -27.37 20.46
CA THR A 248 23.53 -26.42 21.24
C THR A 248 22.73 -25.73 22.34
N GLY A 249 21.40 -25.66 22.24
CA GLY A 249 20.52 -25.05 23.23
C GLY A 249 20.32 -25.91 24.50
N HIS A 250 20.96 -27.10 24.64
CA HIS A 250 20.85 -28.00 25.81
C HIS A 250 21.99 -27.87 26.82
N ASP A 251 22.97 -26.99 26.62
CA ASP A 251 24.10 -26.82 27.54
C ASP A 251 23.90 -25.69 28.55
N GLY A 252 22.72 -25.54 29.14
CA GLY A 252 22.47 -24.49 30.11
C GLY A 252 21.33 -24.75 31.12
N ASN A 253 21.25 -25.90 31.76
CA ASN A 253 20.94 -26.03 33.18
C ASN A 253 20.86 -27.50 33.61
N GLY A 254 21.53 -27.81 34.73
CA GLY A 254 21.81 -29.16 35.19
C GLY A 254 20.65 -30.00 35.69
N SER A 255 20.98 -31.28 35.74
CA SER A 255 20.45 -32.37 36.59
C SER A 255 19.02 -32.87 36.32
N ASN A 256 18.83 -33.95 35.59
CA ASN A 256 18.44 -35.26 36.13
C ASN A 256 17.74 -36.16 35.08
N ASN A 257 18.28 -37.38 35.04
CA ASN A 257 17.60 -38.61 34.71
C ASN A 257 17.20 -38.92 33.25
N VAL A 258 18.15 -39.43 32.52
CA VAL A 258 17.90 -40.13 31.24
C VAL A 258 17.65 -41.59 31.50
N ASN A 259 16.42 -41.99 31.26
CA ASN A 259 16.04 -43.41 31.20
C ASN A 259 16.31 -43.93 29.79
N HIS A 260 17.38 -44.72 29.66
CA HIS A 260 17.70 -45.48 28.44
C HIS A 260 16.71 -46.61 28.28
N SER A 261 15.85 -46.59 27.28
CA SER A 261 15.27 -47.85 26.78
C SER A 261 14.78 -47.74 25.33
N ARG A 262 15.49 -48.49 24.52
CA ARG A 262 15.03 -49.20 23.32
C ARG A 262 14.73 -48.43 22.04
N LEU A 263 15.78 -48.28 21.25
CA LEU A 263 15.69 -48.39 19.79
C LEU A 263 15.52 -49.89 19.40
N ALA A 264 14.33 -50.27 18.97
CA ALA A 264 14.10 -51.55 18.31
C ALA A 264 13.89 -51.27 16.82
N THR A 265 14.90 -51.65 16.05
CA THR A 265 14.86 -51.71 14.60
C THR A 265 14.00 -52.91 14.17
N THR A 266 12.97 -52.67 13.35
CA THR A 266 12.32 -53.72 12.57
C THR A 266 12.24 -53.25 11.10
N PRO A 267 12.76 -54.05 10.14
CA PRO A 267 12.71 -53.67 8.72
C PRO A 267 11.34 -53.99 8.11
N PRO A 268 10.91 -53.29 7.05
CA PRO A 268 9.64 -53.56 6.40
C PRO A 268 9.69 -54.80 5.51
N THR A 269 8.72 -55.65 5.71
CA THR A 269 8.46 -56.85 4.85
C THR A 269 7.81 -56.42 3.54
N THR A 270 8.49 -56.65 2.44
CA THR A 270 7.97 -56.70 1.07
C THR A 270 6.85 -57.74 0.93
N LYS A 271 5.70 -57.34 0.39
CA LYS A 271 4.74 -58.27 -0.22
C LYS A 271 4.53 -57.84 -1.67
N GLU A 272 4.95 -58.72 -2.58
CA GLU A 272 4.60 -58.69 -4.00
C GLU A 272 3.14 -59.13 -4.22
N PRO A 273 2.51 -58.73 -5.34
CA PRO A 273 1.14 -59.05 -5.68
C PRO A 273 1.05 -60.33 -6.51
N ARG A 274 -0.06 -61.00 -6.35
CA ARG A 274 -0.65 -61.87 -7.38
C ARG A 274 -1.91 -61.23 -7.93
#